data_5885b99704ec4535c8576806624ef3ee
#
_entry.id   5885b99704ec4535c8576806624ef3ee
#
_cell.length_a   1.000
_cell.length_b   1.000
_cell.length_c   1.000
_cell.angle_alpha   90.00
_cell.angle_beta   90.00
_cell.angle_gamma   90.00
#
_symmetry.space_group_name_H-M   'P 1'
#
loop_
_entity.id
_entity.type
_entity.pdbx_description
1 polymer ?
#
loop_
_entity_poly.entity_id
_entity_poly.type
_entity_poly.pdbx_seq_one_letter_code
_entity_poly.pdbx_strand_id
1 'polypeptide(L)'
;LRILLQHPQVEVVSLHASQDREATVSELYPHLKGICDMKIEAFDSQKIMRRADLVFFATSSGVAKDLSKDFVEVGFPVVDLSGDHRLPGNIYKKWYQKEPAEDHVQKEFIYGLSEFADVRGKRFIANPGCYATATELALIPLLQAQAIELDSIIVDAKSGLTGAGKNPAASSHFVHVHDNYVTYKLNQHQHIPEIVQQLQRF
;
A
#
# COMPACT_ATOMS: atom_id res chain seq x y z
N LEU A 1 -2.80 -2.20 -11.20
CA LEU A 1 -2.71 -2.01 -12.66
C LEU A 1 -4.07 -2.25 -13.34
N ARG A 2 -4.70 -3.45 -13.19
CA ARG A 2 -5.97 -3.77 -13.88
C ARG A 2 -7.08 -2.74 -13.66
N ILE A 3 -7.20 -2.18 -12.46
CA ILE A 3 -8.18 -1.14 -12.14
C ILE A 3 -7.84 0.17 -12.87
N LEU A 4 -6.56 0.56 -12.89
CA LEU A 4 -6.12 1.78 -13.56
C LEU A 4 -6.33 1.71 -15.08
N LEU A 5 -6.10 0.54 -15.69
CA LEU A 5 -6.33 0.34 -17.13
C LEU A 5 -7.81 0.45 -17.56
N GLN A 6 -8.73 0.33 -16.61
CA GLN A 6 -10.18 0.48 -16.84
C GLN A 6 -10.72 1.84 -16.37
N HIS A 7 -9.86 2.66 -15.75
CA HIS A 7 -10.30 3.92 -15.18
C HIS A 7 -10.50 4.98 -16.29
N PRO A 8 -11.66 5.65 -16.37
CA PRO A 8 -12.02 6.52 -17.50
C PRO A 8 -11.17 7.79 -17.59
N GLN A 9 -10.45 8.18 -16.55
CA GLN A 9 -9.66 9.40 -16.47
C GLN A 9 -8.16 9.16 -16.24
N VAL A 10 -7.71 7.91 -16.36
CA VAL A 10 -6.31 7.53 -16.11
C VAL A 10 -5.75 6.79 -17.31
N GLU A 11 -4.61 7.21 -17.77
CA GLU A 11 -3.78 6.49 -18.74
C GLU A 11 -2.52 5.97 -18.04
N VAL A 12 -2.25 4.69 -18.17
CA VAL A 12 -0.99 4.09 -17.68
C VAL A 12 0.07 4.26 -18.76
N VAL A 13 0.99 5.19 -18.55
CA VAL A 13 2.01 5.58 -19.55
C VAL A 13 3.30 4.78 -19.45
N SER A 14 3.63 4.22 -18.29
CA SER A 14 4.83 3.40 -18.09
C SER A 14 4.73 2.50 -16.88
N LEU A 15 5.47 1.41 -16.90
CA LEU A 15 5.60 0.45 -15.79
C LEU A 15 7.07 0.29 -15.48
N HIS A 16 7.42 0.30 -14.19
CA HIS A 16 8.79 0.23 -13.73
C HIS A 16 8.98 -0.85 -12.67
N ALA A 17 10.17 -1.43 -12.61
CA ALA A 17 10.58 -2.31 -11.53
C ALA A 17 11.79 -1.71 -10.81
N SER A 18 11.92 -2.02 -9.52
CA SER A 18 13.09 -1.64 -8.71
C SER A 18 14.40 -2.31 -9.17
N GLN A 19 14.27 -3.39 -9.93
CA GLN A 19 15.38 -4.08 -10.58
C GLN A 19 15.11 -4.15 -12.08
N ASP A 20 16.15 -4.03 -12.88
CA ASP A 20 16.03 -4.13 -14.34
C ASP A 20 15.48 -5.51 -14.75
N ARG A 21 14.43 -5.50 -15.56
CA ARG A 21 13.79 -6.71 -16.08
C ARG A 21 13.38 -6.47 -17.53
N GLU A 22 14.09 -7.09 -18.44
CA GLU A 22 13.67 -7.13 -19.84
C GLU A 22 12.47 -8.07 -20.03
N ALA A 23 11.29 -7.66 -19.52
CA ALA A 23 10.09 -8.46 -19.62
C ALA A 23 8.87 -7.55 -19.81
N THR A 24 7.83 -8.07 -20.44
CA THR A 24 6.52 -7.43 -20.45
C THR A 24 5.75 -7.74 -19.17
N VAL A 25 4.78 -6.91 -18.83
CA VAL A 25 3.95 -7.16 -17.66
C VAL A 25 3.11 -8.44 -17.81
N SER A 26 2.71 -8.80 -19.04
CA SER A 26 1.95 -10.03 -19.33
C SER A 26 2.78 -11.30 -19.20
N GLU A 27 4.10 -11.23 -19.40
CA GLU A 27 5.01 -12.37 -19.12
C GLU A 27 5.13 -12.63 -17.61
N LEU A 28 5.16 -11.58 -16.79
CA LEU A 28 5.20 -11.71 -15.32
C LEU A 28 3.84 -12.02 -14.69
N TYR A 29 2.78 -11.58 -15.34
CA TYR A 29 1.39 -11.71 -14.88
C TYR A 29 0.51 -12.21 -16.03
N PRO A 30 0.48 -13.53 -16.30
CA PRO A 30 -0.19 -14.12 -17.47
C PRO A 30 -1.66 -13.76 -17.64
N HIS A 31 -2.34 -13.42 -16.54
CA HIS A 31 -3.74 -12.96 -16.57
C HIS A 31 -3.93 -11.58 -17.21
N LEU A 32 -2.86 -10.85 -17.48
CA LEU A 32 -2.86 -9.57 -18.21
C LEU A 32 -2.58 -9.72 -19.71
N LYS A 33 -2.34 -10.93 -20.19
CA LYS A 33 -2.07 -11.19 -21.61
C LYS A 33 -3.27 -10.77 -22.46
N GLY A 34 -3.01 -9.94 -23.47
CA GLY A 34 -4.05 -9.35 -24.32
C GLY A 34 -4.83 -8.19 -23.67
N ILE A 35 -4.50 -7.84 -22.42
CA ILE A 35 -5.05 -6.66 -21.73
C ILE A 35 -3.98 -5.57 -21.65
N CYS A 36 -2.75 -5.95 -21.30
CA CYS A 36 -1.63 -5.03 -21.17
C CYS A 36 -0.32 -5.79 -21.42
N ASP A 37 0.35 -5.46 -22.51
CA ASP A 37 1.64 -6.04 -22.90
C ASP A 37 2.78 -5.01 -22.83
N MET A 38 2.64 -3.98 -21.97
CA MET A 38 3.66 -2.96 -21.76
C MET A 38 4.95 -3.58 -21.23
N LYS A 39 6.09 -3.08 -21.73
CA LYS A 39 7.40 -3.42 -21.19
C LYS A 39 7.59 -2.81 -19.81
N ILE A 40 8.28 -3.54 -18.95
CA ILE A 40 8.72 -3.04 -17.66
C ILE A 40 10.08 -2.39 -17.86
N GLU A 41 10.13 -1.09 -17.59
CA GLU A 41 11.35 -0.28 -17.73
C GLU A 41 12.15 -0.26 -16.41
N ALA A 42 13.45 0.01 -16.49
CA ALA A 42 14.24 0.34 -15.33
C ALA A 42 13.70 1.62 -14.66
N PHE A 43 13.79 1.67 -13.33
CA PHE A 43 13.36 2.85 -12.58
C PHE A 43 14.28 4.05 -12.87
N ASP A 44 13.70 5.16 -13.27
CA ASP A 44 14.36 6.45 -13.49
C ASP A 44 13.35 7.56 -13.16
N SER A 45 13.54 8.22 -12.01
CA SER A 45 12.63 9.25 -11.50
C SER A 45 12.47 10.41 -12.48
N GLN A 46 13.56 10.86 -13.10
CA GLN A 46 13.55 11.96 -14.05
C GLN A 46 12.79 11.64 -15.34
N LYS A 47 12.94 10.39 -15.82
CA LYS A 47 12.23 9.91 -17.01
C LYS A 47 10.71 9.77 -16.72
N ILE A 48 10.37 9.28 -15.54
CA ILE A 48 8.98 9.14 -15.09
C ILE A 48 8.30 10.52 -15.02
N MET A 49 8.93 11.49 -14.33
CA MET A 49 8.37 12.83 -14.17
C MET A 49 8.17 13.61 -15.48
N ARG A 50 8.90 13.26 -16.53
CA ARG A 50 8.69 13.87 -17.86
C ARG A 50 7.54 13.25 -18.64
N ARG A 51 7.04 12.08 -18.26
CA ARG A 51 6.05 11.28 -19.02
C ARG A 51 4.71 11.13 -18.31
N ALA A 52 4.68 11.32 -17.01
CA ALA A 52 3.51 11.10 -16.18
C ALA A 52 3.18 12.32 -15.32
N ASP A 53 1.96 12.39 -14.83
CA ASP A 53 1.49 13.42 -13.88
C ASP A 53 1.46 12.90 -12.44
N LEU A 54 1.58 11.60 -12.24
CA LEU A 54 1.45 10.92 -10.95
C LEU A 54 2.19 9.58 -11.00
N VAL A 55 2.80 9.18 -9.88
CA VAL A 55 3.39 7.86 -9.72
C VAL A 55 2.70 7.05 -8.61
N PHE A 56 2.47 5.76 -8.87
CA PHE A 56 2.03 4.78 -7.88
C PHE A 56 3.20 3.88 -7.49
N PHE A 57 3.54 3.83 -6.21
CA PHE A 57 4.48 2.84 -5.68
C PHE A 57 3.71 1.62 -5.19
N ALA A 58 3.78 0.50 -5.93
CA ALA A 58 3.22 -0.80 -5.57
C ALA A 58 4.35 -1.77 -5.20
N THR A 59 5.27 -1.32 -4.38
CA THR A 59 6.48 -2.04 -3.97
C THR A 59 6.31 -2.72 -2.62
N SER A 60 7.21 -3.63 -2.28
CA SER A 60 7.33 -4.12 -0.90
C SER A 60 7.79 -3.01 0.03
N SER A 61 7.38 -3.06 1.30
CA SER A 61 7.85 -2.12 2.32
C SER A 61 9.37 -2.08 2.40
N GLY A 62 9.93 -0.89 2.57
CA GLY A 62 11.37 -0.61 2.59
C GLY A 62 11.94 -0.20 1.23
N VAL A 63 11.12 -0.07 0.19
CA VAL A 63 11.55 0.32 -1.17
C VAL A 63 11.02 1.70 -1.54
N ALA A 64 9.73 1.95 -1.35
CA ALA A 64 9.12 3.22 -1.72
C ALA A 64 9.74 4.41 -0.97
N LYS A 65 10.13 4.23 0.29
CA LYS A 65 10.76 5.27 1.12
C LYS A 65 12.02 5.90 0.50
N ASP A 66 12.79 5.10 -0.25
CA ASP A 66 14.01 5.57 -0.91
C ASP A 66 13.71 6.11 -2.31
N LEU A 67 12.84 5.42 -3.06
CA LEU A 67 12.51 5.78 -4.43
C LEU A 67 11.59 7.00 -4.55
N SER A 68 10.79 7.31 -3.54
CA SER A 68 9.87 8.44 -3.56
C SER A 68 10.54 9.79 -3.31
N LYS A 69 11.76 9.80 -2.77
CA LYS A 69 12.47 11.02 -2.37
C LYS A 69 12.56 12.06 -3.49
N ASP A 70 13.05 11.66 -4.66
CA ASP A 70 13.20 12.57 -5.81
C ASP A 70 11.89 13.23 -6.21
N PHE A 71 10.77 12.50 -6.11
CA PHE A 71 9.44 13.02 -6.44
C PHE A 71 8.96 14.02 -5.38
N VAL A 72 9.20 13.72 -4.11
CA VAL A 72 8.83 14.60 -3.00
C VAL A 72 9.59 15.92 -3.07
N GLU A 73 10.90 15.87 -3.32
CA GLU A 73 11.77 17.06 -3.40
C GLU A 73 11.32 18.08 -4.47
N VAL A 74 10.72 17.59 -5.57
CA VAL A 74 10.23 18.47 -6.64
C VAL A 74 8.71 18.69 -6.58
N GLY A 75 8.03 18.10 -5.58
CA GLY A 75 6.58 18.22 -5.43
C GLY A 75 5.77 17.41 -6.47
N PHE A 76 6.35 16.36 -7.05
CA PHE A 76 5.66 15.51 -8.01
C PHE A 76 4.71 14.53 -7.30
N PRO A 77 3.44 14.40 -7.73
CA PRO A 77 2.44 13.60 -7.02
C PRO A 77 2.80 12.12 -6.88
N VAL A 78 2.59 11.57 -5.67
CA VAL A 78 2.87 10.18 -5.32
C VAL A 78 1.69 9.56 -4.58
N VAL A 79 1.29 8.36 -4.98
CA VAL A 79 0.45 7.47 -4.18
C VAL A 79 1.26 6.23 -3.80
N ASP A 80 1.57 6.08 -2.52
CA ASP A 80 2.30 4.92 -2.01
C ASP A 80 1.34 3.86 -1.46
N LEU A 81 1.34 2.69 -2.09
CA LEU A 81 0.56 1.51 -1.66
C LEU A 81 1.35 0.62 -0.68
N SER A 82 2.63 0.94 -0.43
CA SER A 82 3.46 0.23 0.53
C SER A 82 3.17 0.67 1.97
N GLY A 83 3.87 0.08 2.93
CA GLY A 83 3.77 0.51 4.33
C GLY A 83 4.67 1.68 4.71
N ASP A 84 5.49 2.20 3.77
CA ASP A 84 6.66 3.00 4.10
C ASP A 84 6.34 4.40 4.65
N HIS A 85 5.21 4.97 4.24
CA HIS A 85 4.82 6.35 4.62
C HIS A 85 3.57 6.43 5.51
N ARG A 86 3.06 5.29 6.04
CA ARG A 86 1.81 5.24 6.81
C ARG A 86 1.96 5.65 8.28
N LEU A 87 3.16 5.43 8.85
CA LEU A 87 3.42 5.55 10.28
C LEU A 87 4.57 6.52 10.57
N PRO A 88 4.57 7.18 11.74
CA PRO A 88 5.76 7.89 12.22
C PRO A 88 6.99 6.98 12.24
N GLY A 89 8.18 7.54 11.96
CA GLY A 89 9.39 6.76 11.74
C GLY A 89 9.76 5.80 12.87
N ASN A 90 9.61 6.21 14.14
CA ASN A 90 9.87 5.37 15.30
C ASN A 90 8.90 4.18 15.39
N ILE A 91 7.63 4.38 15.04
CA ILE A 91 6.60 3.33 15.01
C ILE A 91 6.86 2.39 13.83
N TYR A 92 7.16 2.95 12.65
CA TYR A 92 7.53 2.17 11.48
C TYR A 92 8.72 1.25 11.77
N LYS A 93 9.82 1.79 12.34
CA LYS A 93 11.01 1.00 12.70
C LYS A 93 10.68 -0.16 13.64
N LYS A 94 9.85 0.09 14.65
CA LYS A 94 9.42 -0.94 15.61
C LYS A 94 8.63 -2.07 14.95
N TRP A 95 7.66 -1.73 14.08
CA TRP A 95 6.69 -2.70 13.57
C TRP A 95 7.11 -3.35 12.24
N TYR A 96 7.82 -2.62 11.39
CA TYR A 96 8.34 -3.15 10.12
C TYR A 96 9.76 -3.70 10.24
N GLN A 97 10.48 -3.40 11.35
CA GLN A 97 11.88 -3.78 11.56
C GLN A 97 12.79 -3.31 10.41
N LYS A 98 12.53 -2.11 9.93
CA LYS A 98 13.24 -1.44 8.83
C LYS A 98 13.50 0.00 9.18
N GLU A 99 14.49 0.60 8.55
CA GLU A 99 14.72 2.03 8.67
C GLU A 99 13.58 2.79 7.98
N PRO A 100 13.04 3.85 8.60
CA PRO A 100 11.96 4.66 8.03
C PRO A 100 12.45 5.53 6.86
N ALA A 101 11.52 6.19 6.18
CA ALA A 101 11.83 7.31 5.31
C ALA A 101 12.48 8.45 6.10
N GLU A 102 13.22 9.32 5.42
CA GLU A 102 13.74 10.55 6.03
C GLU A 102 12.58 11.43 6.55
N ASP A 103 12.78 12.08 7.69
CA ASP A 103 11.71 12.83 8.36
C ASP A 103 11.06 13.90 7.48
N HIS A 104 11.84 14.57 6.63
CA HIS A 104 11.31 15.59 5.73
C HIS A 104 10.42 14.97 4.63
N VAL A 105 10.75 13.78 4.13
CA VAL A 105 9.93 13.04 3.16
C VAL A 105 8.66 12.51 3.84
N GLN A 106 8.81 11.88 5.02
CA GLN A 106 7.71 11.30 5.76
C GLN A 106 6.60 12.32 6.09
N LYS A 107 6.96 13.54 6.45
CA LYS A 107 6.02 14.61 6.84
C LYS A 107 5.14 15.12 5.70
N GLU A 108 5.56 14.94 4.46
CA GLU A 108 4.78 15.34 3.29
C GLU A 108 3.60 14.40 3.02
N PHE A 109 3.72 13.14 3.43
CA PHE A 109 2.68 12.16 3.19
C PHE A 109 1.51 12.29 4.17
N ILE A 110 0.30 12.24 3.63
CA ILE A 110 -0.92 12.09 4.41
C ILE A 110 -1.41 10.65 4.35
N TYR A 111 -1.99 10.17 5.43
CA TYR A 111 -2.70 8.89 5.43
C TYR A 111 -4.03 9.04 4.70
N GLY A 112 -4.21 8.33 3.60
CA GLY A 112 -5.26 8.59 2.62
C GLY A 112 -6.34 7.52 2.52
N LEU A 113 -7.09 7.25 3.60
CA LEU A 113 -8.38 6.56 3.51
C LEU A 113 -9.42 7.58 3.02
N SER A 114 -9.66 7.60 1.69
CA SER A 114 -10.40 8.66 0.99
C SER A 114 -11.83 8.86 1.49
N GLU A 115 -12.43 7.85 2.12
CA GLU A 115 -13.75 7.91 2.72
C GLU A 115 -13.80 8.80 3.98
N PHE A 116 -12.68 8.94 4.68
CA PHE A 116 -12.59 9.69 5.94
C PHE A 116 -11.47 10.74 5.95
N ALA A 117 -10.68 10.82 4.90
CA ALA A 117 -9.62 11.81 4.74
C ALA A 117 -9.86 12.67 3.50
N ASP A 118 -9.76 13.99 3.63
CA ASP A 118 -9.80 14.86 2.44
C ASP A 118 -8.45 14.81 1.70
N VAL A 119 -8.41 13.97 0.68
CA VAL A 119 -7.23 13.78 -0.18
C VAL A 119 -7.19 14.74 -1.36
N ARG A 120 -8.22 15.59 -1.56
CA ARG A 120 -8.29 16.52 -2.69
C ARG A 120 -7.16 17.55 -2.62
N GLY A 121 -6.44 17.69 -3.74
CA GLY A 121 -5.31 18.61 -3.84
C GLY A 121 -4.06 18.18 -3.08
N LYS A 122 -4.07 17.03 -2.41
CA LYS A 122 -2.88 16.47 -1.77
C LYS A 122 -2.00 15.76 -2.80
N ARG A 123 -0.70 15.98 -2.70
CA ARG A 123 0.27 15.43 -3.66
C ARG A 123 0.87 14.09 -3.21
N PHE A 124 0.97 13.87 -1.91
CA PHE A 124 1.65 12.70 -1.36
C PHE A 124 0.68 11.93 -0.47
N ILE A 125 0.29 10.75 -0.92
CA ILE A 125 -0.74 9.94 -0.27
C ILE A 125 -0.14 8.58 0.12
N ALA A 126 -0.15 8.28 1.42
CA ALA A 126 0.10 6.95 1.93
C ALA A 126 -1.23 6.17 1.97
N ASN A 127 -1.43 5.27 1.02
CA ASN A 127 -2.64 4.48 0.93
C ASN A 127 -2.69 3.42 2.04
N PRO A 128 -3.82 3.24 2.73
CA PRO A 128 -3.98 2.28 3.82
C PRO A 128 -3.63 0.83 3.45
N GLY A 129 -3.22 0.05 4.46
CA GLY A 129 -3.08 -1.39 4.32
C GLY A 129 -4.43 -2.10 4.25
N CYS A 130 -4.46 -3.33 3.71
CA CYS A 130 -5.71 -4.05 3.45
C CYS A 130 -6.54 -4.32 4.72
N TYR A 131 -5.92 -4.82 5.80
CA TYR A 131 -6.63 -5.01 7.07
C TYR A 131 -7.01 -3.69 7.74
N ALA A 132 -6.16 -2.67 7.62
CA ALA A 132 -6.46 -1.34 8.13
C ALA A 132 -7.68 -0.76 7.42
N THR A 133 -7.69 -0.77 6.10
CA THR A 133 -8.85 -0.31 5.30
C THR A 133 -10.14 -1.03 5.73
N ALA A 134 -10.14 -2.36 5.81
CA ALA A 134 -11.33 -3.13 6.17
C ALA A 134 -11.82 -2.81 7.59
N THR A 135 -10.90 -2.71 8.54
CA THR A 135 -11.22 -2.41 9.96
C THR A 135 -11.72 -0.98 10.13
N GLU A 136 -11.05 -0.01 9.52
CA GLU A 136 -11.39 1.40 9.61
C GLU A 136 -12.74 1.71 8.97
N LEU A 137 -13.01 1.16 7.78
CA LEU A 137 -14.32 1.29 7.11
C LEU A 137 -15.46 0.71 7.94
N ALA A 138 -15.21 -0.37 8.69
CA ALA A 138 -16.21 -0.97 9.57
C ALA A 138 -16.43 -0.19 10.87
N LEU A 139 -15.36 0.32 11.49
CA LEU A 139 -15.41 0.86 12.85
C LEU A 139 -15.59 2.38 12.92
N ILE A 140 -15.02 3.15 12.00
CA ILE A 140 -15.10 4.62 12.05
C ILE A 140 -16.55 5.13 12.09
N PRO A 141 -17.48 4.64 11.25
CA PRO A 141 -18.88 5.09 11.33
C PRO A 141 -19.53 4.80 12.69
N LEU A 142 -19.18 3.68 13.31
CA LEU A 142 -19.73 3.28 14.61
C LEU A 142 -19.16 4.16 15.75
N LEU A 143 -17.88 4.52 15.67
CA LEU A 143 -17.25 5.43 16.61
C LEU A 143 -17.80 6.85 16.47
N GLN A 144 -17.98 7.34 15.24
CA GLN A 144 -18.60 8.64 14.98
C GLN A 144 -20.05 8.71 15.50
N ALA A 145 -20.77 7.62 15.41
CA ALA A 145 -22.13 7.50 15.96
C ALA A 145 -22.16 7.24 17.48
N GLN A 146 -21.00 7.10 18.13
CA GLN A 146 -20.87 6.73 19.55
C GLN A 146 -21.62 5.44 19.90
N ALA A 147 -21.68 4.48 18.95
CA ALA A 147 -22.42 3.24 19.08
C ALA A 147 -21.60 2.09 19.69
N ILE A 148 -20.30 2.28 19.84
CA ILE A 148 -19.36 1.29 20.40
C ILE A 148 -18.33 1.96 21.30
N GLU A 149 -17.76 1.18 22.22
CA GLU A 149 -16.68 1.61 23.11
C GLU A 149 -15.34 1.07 22.59
N LEU A 150 -14.28 1.91 22.59
CA LEU A 150 -12.96 1.55 22.10
C LEU A 150 -12.37 0.34 22.83
N ASP A 151 -12.60 0.22 24.13
CA ASP A 151 -12.05 -0.86 24.96
C ASP A 151 -12.69 -2.23 24.69
N SER A 152 -13.83 -2.26 23.99
CA SER A 152 -14.55 -3.49 23.66
C SER A 152 -14.21 -4.07 22.29
N ILE A 153 -13.36 -3.39 21.50
CA ILE A 153 -13.10 -3.77 20.11
C ILE A 153 -12.16 -4.98 20.03
N ILE A 154 -12.67 -6.06 19.45
CA ILE A 154 -11.89 -7.25 19.08
C ILE A 154 -11.99 -7.42 17.57
N VAL A 155 -10.83 -7.47 16.89
CA VAL A 155 -10.76 -7.64 15.45
C VAL A 155 -10.20 -9.02 15.10
N ASP A 156 -11.06 -9.89 14.59
CA ASP A 156 -10.68 -11.18 14.01
C ASP A 156 -10.75 -11.09 12.48
N ALA A 157 -9.64 -10.69 11.86
CA ALA A 157 -9.56 -10.38 10.44
C ALA A 157 -9.05 -11.57 9.62
N LYS A 158 -9.82 -11.97 8.60
CA LYS A 158 -9.47 -13.06 7.68
C LYS A 158 -9.04 -12.52 6.32
N SER A 159 -8.04 -13.15 5.72
CA SER A 159 -7.55 -12.82 4.38
C SER A 159 -7.49 -14.06 3.49
N GLY A 160 -7.86 -13.89 2.23
CA GLY A 160 -7.56 -14.90 1.21
C GLY A 160 -6.05 -14.99 0.93
N LEU A 161 -5.63 -16.09 0.30
CA LEU A 161 -4.21 -16.40 0.01
C LEU A 161 -3.51 -15.33 -0.82
N THR A 162 -4.22 -14.64 -1.69
CA THR A 162 -3.65 -13.56 -2.52
C THR A 162 -3.10 -12.40 -1.69
N GLY A 163 -3.60 -12.21 -0.46
CA GLY A 163 -3.08 -11.22 0.48
C GLY A 163 -1.66 -11.51 0.97
N ALA A 164 -1.19 -12.75 0.91
CA ALA A 164 0.17 -13.13 1.26
C ALA A 164 1.21 -12.75 0.19
N GLY A 165 0.76 -12.29 -0.99
CA GLY A 165 1.62 -11.98 -2.12
C GLY A 165 1.97 -13.20 -2.98
N LYS A 166 2.83 -12.99 -3.97
CA LYS A 166 3.15 -14.00 -4.98
C LYS A 166 4.24 -14.99 -4.59
N ASN A 167 5.01 -14.70 -3.55
CA ASN A 167 6.12 -15.58 -3.16
C ASN A 167 5.57 -16.80 -2.42
N PRO A 168 5.86 -18.02 -2.89
CA PRO A 168 5.44 -19.24 -2.20
C PRO A 168 5.98 -19.30 -0.78
N ALA A 169 5.12 -19.70 0.16
CA ALA A 169 5.50 -19.94 1.55
C ALA A 169 4.77 -21.19 2.06
N ALA A 170 5.29 -21.82 3.10
CA ALA A 170 4.62 -22.97 3.72
C ALA A 170 3.19 -22.63 4.14
N SER A 171 2.97 -21.42 4.68
CA SER A 171 1.65 -20.92 5.08
C SER A 171 0.69 -20.58 3.91
N SER A 172 1.16 -20.58 2.67
CA SER A 172 0.33 -20.37 1.48
C SER A 172 0.24 -21.61 0.57
N HIS A 173 0.85 -22.73 1.01
CA HIS A 173 0.79 -23.98 0.26
C HIS A 173 -0.60 -24.62 0.34
N PHE A 174 -1.16 -25.04 -0.79
CA PHE A 174 -2.52 -25.56 -0.90
C PHE A 174 -2.88 -26.62 0.15
N VAL A 175 -2.00 -27.59 0.40
CA VAL A 175 -2.22 -28.67 1.38
C VAL A 175 -2.40 -28.15 2.81
N HIS A 176 -1.80 -27.00 3.14
CA HIS A 176 -1.91 -26.42 4.49
C HIS A 176 -3.10 -25.48 4.66
N VAL A 177 -3.65 -24.97 3.56
CA VAL A 177 -4.71 -23.94 3.61
C VAL A 177 -6.04 -24.40 3.08
N HIS A 178 -6.10 -25.60 2.45
CA HIS A 178 -7.35 -26.17 1.97
C HIS A 178 -8.25 -26.51 3.17
N ASP A 179 -9.46 -25.96 3.19
CA ASP A 179 -10.41 -26.08 4.29
C ASP A 179 -9.84 -25.73 5.69
N ASN A 180 -8.89 -24.82 5.74
CA ASN A 180 -8.20 -24.47 6.96
C ASN A 180 -7.95 -22.95 7.08
N TYR A 181 -7.78 -22.51 8.34
CA TYR A 181 -7.30 -21.17 8.69
C TYR A 181 -5.94 -21.25 9.36
N VAL A 182 -4.98 -20.48 8.86
CA VAL A 182 -3.66 -20.38 9.48
C VAL A 182 -3.53 -19.01 10.16
N THR A 183 -3.43 -19.02 11.48
CA THR A 183 -3.18 -17.81 12.25
C THR A 183 -1.73 -17.35 12.05
N TYR A 184 -1.53 -16.07 11.77
CA TYR A 184 -0.20 -15.50 11.64
C TYR A 184 -0.12 -14.13 12.31
N LYS A 185 1.07 -13.74 12.77
CA LYS A 185 1.36 -12.43 13.40
C LYS A 185 0.33 -11.99 14.46
N LEU A 186 -0.16 -12.92 15.29
CA LEU A 186 -1.13 -12.62 16.33
C LEU A 186 -0.60 -11.49 17.23
N ASN A 187 -1.34 -10.40 17.35
CA ASN A 187 -0.97 -9.18 18.08
C ASN A 187 0.38 -8.53 17.65
N GLN A 188 0.92 -8.92 16.49
CA GLN A 188 2.21 -8.44 15.98
C GLN A 188 2.12 -7.96 14.51
N HIS A 189 0.91 -7.84 13.98
CA HIS A 189 0.72 -7.43 12.61
C HIS A 189 1.00 -5.93 12.43
N GLN A 190 1.77 -5.57 11.41
CA GLN A 190 2.19 -4.19 11.14
C GLN A 190 1.03 -3.21 10.85
N HIS A 191 -0.18 -3.69 10.59
CA HIS A 191 -1.37 -2.84 10.45
C HIS A 191 -2.01 -2.47 11.80
N ILE A 192 -1.61 -3.10 12.92
CA ILE A 192 -2.14 -2.75 14.25
C ILE A 192 -1.89 -1.27 14.59
N PRO A 193 -0.65 -0.76 14.54
CA PRO A 193 -0.42 0.65 14.85
C PRO A 193 -1.07 1.60 13.86
N GLU A 194 -1.26 1.17 12.60
CA GLU A 194 -1.96 1.92 11.57
C GLU A 194 -3.44 2.10 11.95
N ILE A 195 -4.12 1.01 12.31
CA ILE A 195 -5.51 1.01 12.77
C ILE A 195 -5.67 1.87 14.05
N VAL A 196 -4.83 1.63 15.04
CA VAL A 196 -4.88 2.37 16.32
C VAL A 196 -4.71 3.87 16.07
N GLN A 197 -3.73 4.27 15.26
CA GLN A 197 -3.47 5.67 14.91
C GLN A 197 -4.70 6.35 14.29
N GLN A 198 -5.46 5.64 13.48
CA GLN A 198 -6.64 6.22 12.82
C GLN A 198 -7.86 6.22 13.73
N LEU A 199 -8.16 5.12 14.42
CA LEU A 199 -9.33 5.03 15.29
C LEU A 199 -9.27 6.01 16.46
N GLN A 200 -8.06 6.35 16.96
CA GLN A 200 -7.88 7.37 18.01
C GLN A 200 -8.25 8.80 17.58
N ARG A 201 -8.54 9.04 16.31
CA ARG A 201 -8.95 10.35 15.79
C ARG A 201 -10.47 10.57 15.87
N PHE A 202 -11.20 9.55 16.15
CA PHE A 202 -12.66 9.50 16.21
C PHE A 202 -13.15 9.13 17.62
#